data_8c09482dc2f1a231b2ab11a7bd7df972
#
_entry.id   8c09482dc2f1a231b2ab11a7bd7df972
#
_cell.length_a   1.000
_cell.length_b   1.000
_cell.length_c   1.000
_cell.angle_alpha   90.00
_cell.angle_beta   90.00
_cell.angle_gamma   90.00
#
_symmetry.space_group_name_H-M   'P 1'
#
loop_
_entity.id
_entity.type
_entity.pdbx_description
1 polymer ?
#
loop_
_entity_poly.entity_id
_entity_poly.type
_entity_poly.pdbx_seq_one_letter_code
_entity_poly.pdbx_strand_id
1 'polypeptide(L)'
;RSTLDRSSAAADVYKRQEVIGAFASRAFRRPVTAVELSTFVAVWEGAFQKSSNFTASIKDSLMVVLTSPQFLFLIENSQTPKPEPLEGYELASKLSYFLWNTAPDENLLQLAASGSLHESLDSEMLRLLKDSRSWRFVREFTSQWLSLEKFDVLEVDRKRFPRLTRDTRTQLREEPARFLRHLVRENLSLRNLVRSEFIVANEVVASYYKLADLSLIHI
;
A
#
# COMPACT_ATOMS: atom_id res chain seq x y z
N ARG A 1 38.92 -33.85 -4.52
CA ARG A 1 37.96 -32.81 -4.20
C ARG A 1 36.97 -33.37 -3.18
N SER A 2 37.03 -32.87 -1.96
CA SER A 2 36.45 -33.42 -0.75
C SER A 2 34.89 -33.33 -0.78
N THR A 3 34.24 -34.29 -0.13
CA THR A 3 32.78 -34.32 0.10
C THR A 3 32.26 -33.06 0.83
N LEU A 4 33.11 -32.41 1.60
CA LEU A 4 32.85 -31.13 2.30
C LEU A 4 32.66 -29.95 1.30
N ASP A 5 33.42 -29.92 0.21
CA ASP A 5 33.35 -28.89 -0.85
C ASP A 5 32.03 -28.98 -1.64
N ARG A 6 31.54 -30.19 -1.87
CA ARG A 6 30.24 -30.42 -2.53
C ARG A 6 29.05 -30.05 -1.64
N SER A 7 29.16 -30.28 -0.32
CA SER A 7 28.12 -29.92 0.64
C SER A 7 27.99 -28.40 0.80
N SER A 8 29.11 -27.67 0.82
CA SER A 8 29.13 -26.21 0.86
C SER A 8 28.55 -25.60 -0.40
N ALA A 9 28.96 -26.07 -1.57
CA ALA A 9 28.44 -25.58 -2.86
C ALA A 9 26.91 -25.85 -3.01
N ALA A 10 26.41 -27.00 -2.57
CA ALA A 10 25.01 -27.32 -2.60
C ALA A 10 24.22 -26.40 -1.64
N ALA A 11 24.74 -26.13 -0.44
CA ALA A 11 24.13 -25.19 0.53
C ALA A 11 24.03 -23.75 -0.06
N ASP A 12 25.08 -23.31 -0.77
CA ASP A 12 25.08 -21.99 -1.40
C ASP A 12 24.08 -21.93 -2.58
N VAL A 13 23.88 -23.03 -3.32
CA VAL A 13 22.85 -23.12 -4.37
C VAL A 13 21.45 -22.97 -3.78
N TYR A 14 21.13 -23.69 -2.70
CA TYR A 14 19.84 -23.58 -2.03
C TYR A 14 19.63 -22.16 -1.47
N LYS A 15 20.61 -21.63 -0.78
CA LYS A 15 20.54 -20.30 -0.16
C LYS A 15 20.27 -19.18 -1.16
N ARG A 16 20.92 -19.20 -2.34
CA ARG A 16 20.68 -18.20 -3.38
C ARG A 16 19.26 -18.29 -3.95
N GLN A 17 18.77 -19.50 -4.23
CA GLN A 17 17.42 -19.72 -4.76
C GLN A 17 16.36 -19.27 -3.77
N GLU A 18 16.54 -19.61 -2.50
CA GLU A 18 15.65 -19.19 -1.40
C GLU A 18 15.60 -17.67 -1.27
N VAL A 19 16.74 -17.00 -1.20
CA VAL A 19 16.83 -15.55 -1.04
C VAL A 19 16.24 -14.81 -2.25
N ILE A 20 16.63 -15.20 -3.46
CA ILE A 20 16.15 -14.57 -4.70
C ILE A 20 14.66 -14.84 -4.87
N GLY A 21 14.21 -16.08 -4.66
CA GLY A 21 12.83 -16.50 -4.82
C GLY A 21 11.89 -15.82 -3.82
N ALA A 22 12.27 -15.77 -2.55
CA ALA A 22 11.50 -15.10 -1.51
C ALA A 22 11.38 -13.58 -1.80
N PHE A 23 12.49 -12.95 -2.15
CA PHE A 23 12.49 -11.53 -2.50
C PHE A 23 11.63 -11.23 -3.73
N ALA A 24 11.80 -11.98 -4.81
CA ALA A 24 11.09 -11.79 -6.06
C ALA A 24 9.58 -12.07 -5.88
N SER A 25 9.19 -13.10 -5.13
CA SER A 25 7.79 -13.40 -4.83
C SER A 25 7.13 -12.25 -4.06
N ARG A 26 7.84 -11.68 -3.09
CA ARG A 26 7.35 -10.50 -2.35
C ARG A 26 7.27 -9.27 -3.24
N ALA A 27 8.26 -9.03 -4.09
CA ALA A 27 8.29 -7.92 -5.03
C ALA A 27 7.15 -7.99 -6.07
N PHE A 28 6.86 -9.19 -6.57
CA PHE A 28 5.82 -9.44 -7.57
C PHE A 28 4.43 -9.64 -6.95
N ARG A 29 4.35 -9.71 -5.62
CA ARG A 29 3.08 -9.89 -4.88
C ARG A 29 2.37 -11.21 -5.21
N ARG A 30 3.13 -12.19 -5.71
CA ARG A 30 2.73 -13.56 -6.03
C ARG A 30 3.93 -14.49 -6.02
N PRO A 31 3.76 -15.80 -5.94
CA PRO A 31 4.86 -16.73 -6.16
C PRO A 31 5.51 -16.50 -7.52
N VAL A 32 6.84 -16.52 -7.56
CA VAL A 32 7.57 -16.49 -8.83
C VAL A 32 7.50 -17.85 -9.51
N THR A 33 7.40 -17.85 -10.82
CA THR A 33 7.44 -19.09 -11.61
C THR A 33 8.85 -19.68 -11.62
N ALA A 34 8.96 -20.96 -11.92
CA ALA A 34 10.26 -21.64 -12.07
C ALA A 34 11.13 -20.98 -13.16
N VAL A 35 10.51 -20.49 -14.23
CA VAL A 35 11.19 -19.79 -15.33
C VAL A 35 11.75 -18.45 -14.87
N GLU A 36 10.94 -17.65 -14.16
CA GLU A 36 11.38 -16.36 -13.60
C GLU A 36 12.55 -16.57 -12.63
N LEU A 37 12.41 -17.52 -11.69
CA LEU A 37 13.45 -17.82 -10.72
C LEU A 37 14.75 -18.26 -11.41
N SER A 38 14.67 -19.13 -12.42
CA SER A 38 15.86 -19.58 -13.17
C SER A 38 16.57 -18.43 -13.87
N THR A 39 15.80 -17.46 -14.41
CA THR A 39 16.36 -16.25 -15.03
C THR A 39 17.14 -15.41 -14.02
N PHE A 40 16.58 -15.18 -12.83
CA PHE A 40 17.26 -14.39 -11.78
C PHE A 40 18.49 -15.12 -11.22
N VAL A 41 18.42 -16.45 -11.09
CA VAL A 41 19.57 -17.26 -10.68
C VAL A 41 20.70 -17.22 -11.73
N ALA A 42 20.37 -17.25 -13.02
CA ALA A 42 21.37 -17.13 -14.10
C ALA A 42 22.09 -15.76 -14.05
N VAL A 43 21.39 -14.66 -13.73
CA VAL A 43 22.01 -13.35 -13.50
C VAL A 43 23.01 -13.42 -12.35
N TRP A 44 22.62 -14.03 -11.23
CA TRP A 44 23.51 -14.25 -10.09
C TRP A 44 24.76 -15.05 -10.48
N GLU A 45 24.58 -16.13 -11.21
CA GLU A 45 25.70 -17.00 -11.66
C GLU A 45 26.70 -16.24 -12.52
N GLY A 46 26.21 -15.46 -13.49
CA GLY A 46 27.06 -14.65 -14.35
C GLY A 46 27.82 -13.54 -13.60
N ALA A 47 27.19 -12.94 -12.58
CA ALA A 47 27.84 -11.96 -11.72
C ALA A 47 28.85 -12.61 -10.77
N PHE A 48 28.53 -13.78 -10.21
CA PHE A 48 29.41 -14.51 -9.30
C PHE A 48 30.66 -15.06 -9.98
N GLN A 49 30.55 -15.51 -11.22
CA GLN A 49 31.71 -15.91 -12.01
C GLN A 49 32.73 -14.80 -12.21
N LYS A 50 32.28 -13.53 -12.25
CA LYS A 50 33.15 -12.36 -12.44
C LYS A 50 33.74 -11.84 -11.14
N SER A 51 32.95 -11.83 -10.07
CA SER A 51 33.28 -11.15 -8.80
C SER A 51 33.77 -12.09 -7.70
N SER A 52 33.39 -13.37 -7.76
CA SER A 52 33.52 -14.34 -6.67
C SER A 52 32.94 -13.85 -5.33
N ASN A 53 32.03 -12.88 -5.39
CA ASN A 53 31.41 -12.27 -4.23
C ASN A 53 29.91 -12.57 -4.19
N PHE A 54 29.50 -13.43 -3.25
CA PHE A 54 28.10 -13.87 -3.10
C PHE A 54 27.14 -12.70 -2.93
N THR A 55 27.43 -11.80 -2.00
CA THR A 55 26.53 -10.67 -1.66
C THR A 55 26.42 -9.66 -2.80
N ALA A 56 27.51 -9.36 -3.49
CA ALA A 56 27.45 -8.47 -4.66
C ALA A 56 26.60 -9.08 -5.76
N SER A 57 26.78 -10.37 -6.07
CA SER A 57 26.05 -11.09 -7.10
C SER A 57 24.56 -11.20 -6.80
N ILE A 58 24.17 -11.34 -5.51
CA ILE A 58 22.76 -11.29 -5.09
C ILE A 58 22.15 -9.93 -5.42
N LYS A 59 22.84 -8.82 -5.14
CA LYS A 59 22.35 -7.48 -5.45
C LYS A 59 22.05 -7.29 -6.94
N ASP A 60 22.86 -7.84 -7.82
CA ASP A 60 22.63 -7.77 -9.27
C ASP A 60 21.32 -8.46 -9.66
N SER A 61 21.04 -9.65 -9.12
CA SER A 61 19.76 -10.34 -9.34
C SER A 61 18.57 -9.55 -8.76
N LEU A 62 18.70 -9.01 -7.54
CA LEU A 62 17.63 -8.20 -6.94
C LEU A 62 17.38 -6.92 -7.74
N MET A 63 18.40 -6.34 -8.34
CA MET A 63 18.25 -5.16 -9.21
C MET A 63 17.41 -5.51 -10.45
N VAL A 64 17.62 -6.67 -11.07
CA VAL A 64 16.80 -7.14 -12.20
C VAL A 64 15.35 -7.34 -11.79
N VAL A 65 15.09 -7.91 -10.60
CA VAL A 65 13.74 -8.02 -10.06
C VAL A 65 13.06 -6.65 -9.91
N LEU A 66 13.76 -5.66 -9.32
CA LEU A 66 13.23 -4.33 -9.07
C LEU A 66 13.06 -3.45 -10.32
N THR A 67 13.70 -3.82 -11.43
CA THR A 67 13.53 -3.14 -12.72
C THR A 67 12.57 -3.85 -13.66
N SER A 68 12.03 -5.00 -13.25
CA SER A 68 11.10 -5.77 -14.07
C SER A 68 9.70 -5.15 -14.14
N PRO A 69 8.97 -5.34 -15.25
CA PRO A 69 7.58 -4.87 -15.35
C PRO A 69 6.67 -5.42 -14.25
N GLN A 70 6.90 -6.66 -13.79
CA GLN A 70 6.13 -7.31 -12.73
C GLN A 70 6.23 -6.58 -11.38
N PHE A 71 7.35 -5.92 -11.12
CA PHE A 71 7.51 -5.09 -9.94
C PHE A 71 6.93 -3.69 -10.15
N LEU A 72 7.25 -3.06 -11.30
CA LEU A 72 6.94 -1.66 -11.58
C LEU A 72 5.45 -1.39 -11.82
N PHE A 73 4.72 -2.39 -12.33
CA PHE A 73 3.32 -2.24 -12.70
C PHE A 73 2.41 -3.22 -11.96
N LEU A 74 1.14 -2.85 -11.82
CA LEU A 74 0.07 -3.78 -11.51
C LEU A 74 -0.41 -4.37 -12.86
N ILE A 75 -0.05 -5.62 -13.11
CA ILE A 75 -0.38 -6.30 -14.35
C ILE A 75 -1.66 -7.10 -14.13
N GLU A 76 -2.62 -6.95 -15.03
CA GLU A 76 -3.85 -7.75 -15.09
C GLU A 76 -3.74 -8.69 -16.28
N ASN A 77 -3.94 -9.99 -16.02
CA ASN A 77 -3.89 -11.03 -17.06
C ASN A 77 -5.28 -11.25 -17.67
N SER A 78 -5.96 -10.16 -18.06
CA SER A 78 -7.24 -10.26 -18.76
C SER A 78 -7.04 -10.90 -20.13
N GLN A 79 -7.85 -11.90 -20.44
CA GLN A 79 -7.79 -12.62 -21.72
C GLN A 79 -8.88 -12.16 -22.69
N THR A 80 -9.84 -11.39 -22.18
CA THR A 80 -10.97 -10.93 -22.98
C THR A 80 -11.20 -9.43 -22.79
N PRO A 81 -11.78 -8.72 -23.75
CA PRO A 81 -12.17 -7.31 -23.56
C PRO A 81 -13.42 -7.15 -22.67
N LYS A 82 -13.98 -8.24 -22.14
CA LYS A 82 -15.14 -8.22 -21.25
C LYS A 82 -14.71 -8.17 -19.79
N PRO A 83 -15.52 -7.57 -18.89
CA PRO A 83 -15.27 -7.66 -17.46
C PRO A 83 -15.21 -9.11 -17.01
N GLU A 84 -14.15 -9.47 -16.34
CA GLU A 84 -13.95 -10.80 -15.75
C GLU A 84 -13.44 -10.65 -14.30
N PRO A 85 -13.71 -11.63 -13.41
CA PRO A 85 -13.17 -11.62 -12.06
C PRO A 85 -11.64 -11.62 -12.10
N LEU A 86 -11.02 -10.81 -11.24
CA LEU A 86 -9.58 -10.79 -11.08
C LEU A 86 -9.08 -12.12 -10.50
N GLU A 87 -7.89 -12.52 -10.88
CA GLU A 87 -7.18 -13.62 -10.23
C GLU A 87 -6.84 -13.23 -8.79
N GLY A 88 -6.71 -14.22 -7.89
CA GLY A 88 -6.58 -13.99 -6.45
C GLY A 88 -5.45 -13.04 -6.06
N TYR A 89 -4.26 -13.19 -6.65
CA TYR A 89 -3.11 -12.31 -6.37
C TYR A 89 -3.27 -10.91 -6.97
N GLU A 90 -3.96 -10.79 -8.10
CA GLU A 90 -4.30 -9.51 -8.70
C GLU A 90 -5.29 -8.75 -7.82
N LEU A 91 -6.33 -9.45 -7.32
CA LEU A 91 -7.29 -8.90 -6.38
C LEU A 91 -6.62 -8.46 -5.08
N ALA A 92 -5.77 -9.30 -4.48
CA ALA A 92 -5.00 -8.98 -3.28
C ALA A 92 -4.15 -7.71 -3.48
N SER A 93 -3.47 -7.61 -4.62
CA SER A 93 -2.65 -6.46 -4.98
C SER A 93 -3.51 -5.20 -5.14
N LYS A 94 -4.59 -5.27 -5.91
CA LYS A 94 -5.49 -4.12 -6.09
C LYS A 94 -6.07 -3.61 -4.78
N LEU A 95 -6.57 -4.51 -3.92
CA LEU A 95 -7.13 -4.15 -2.61
C LEU A 95 -6.10 -3.45 -1.73
N SER A 96 -4.90 -4.01 -1.61
CA SER A 96 -3.88 -3.45 -0.74
C SER A 96 -3.33 -2.12 -1.24
N TYR A 97 -3.07 -1.98 -2.54
CA TYR A 97 -2.63 -0.70 -3.10
C TYR A 97 -3.71 0.36 -3.05
N PHE A 98 -4.98 -0.01 -3.29
CA PHE A 98 -6.08 0.93 -3.21
C PHE A 98 -6.30 1.44 -1.78
N LEU A 99 -6.35 0.54 -0.79
CA LEU A 99 -6.70 0.91 0.58
C LEU A 99 -5.50 1.29 1.45
N TRP A 100 -4.29 0.79 1.16
CA TRP A 100 -3.11 1.00 1.99
C TRP A 100 -1.95 1.68 1.27
N ASN A 101 -2.02 1.78 -0.07
CA ASN A 101 -0.91 2.26 -0.90
C ASN A 101 0.40 1.49 -0.62
N THR A 102 0.30 0.17 -0.46
CA THR A 102 1.44 -0.73 -0.22
C THR A 102 1.13 -2.15 -0.72
N ALA A 103 2.17 -2.98 -0.78
CA ALA A 103 2.02 -4.39 -1.15
C ALA A 103 1.09 -5.16 -0.19
N PRO A 104 0.43 -6.24 -0.67
CA PRO A 104 -0.40 -7.10 0.16
C PRO A 104 0.36 -7.65 1.37
N ASP A 105 -0.35 -7.81 2.48
CA ASP A 105 0.18 -8.53 3.63
C ASP A 105 0.07 -10.05 3.44
N GLU A 106 0.68 -10.79 4.35
CA GLU A 106 0.72 -12.25 4.32
C GLU A 106 -0.68 -12.86 4.30
N ASN A 107 -1.64 -12.29 5.04
CA ASN A 107 -3.01 -12.79 5.09
C ASN A 107 -3.69 -12.70 3.71
N LEU A 108 -3.57 -11.56 3.02
CA LEU A 108 -4.10 -11.41 1.66
C LEU A 108 -3.45 -12.39 0.68
N LEU A 109 -2.13 -12.59 0.77
CA LEU A 109 -1.42 -13.52 -0.09
C LEU A 109 -1.80 -14.98 0.18
N GLN A 110 -2.06 -15.37 1.44
CA GLN A 110 -2.53 -16.70 1.81
C GLN A 110 -3.95 -16.96 1.31
N LEU A 111 -4.86 -15.99 1.44
CA LEU A 111 -6.21 -16.09 0.89
C LEU A 111 -6.21 -16.17 -0.64
N ALA A 112 -5.31 -15.44 -1.30
CA ALA A 112 -5.12 -15.54 -2.74
C ALA A 112 -4.60 -16.92 -3.15
N ALA A 113 -3.60 -17.45 -2.42
CA ALA A 113 -3.03 -18.77 -2.67
C ALA A 113 -4.03 -19.92 -2.51
N SER A 114 -4.92 -19.81 -1.53
CA SER A 114 -5.98 -20.81 -1.27
C SER A 114 -7.20 -20.66 -2.19
N GLY A 115 -7.28 -19.59 -3.01
CA GLY A 115 -8.46 -19.30 -3.83
C GLY A 115 -9.67 -18.78 -3.06
N SER A 116 -9.54 -18.51 -1.74
CA SER A 116 -10.67 -18.11 -0.87
C SER A 116 -10.82 -16.60 -0.72
N LEU A 117 -10.00 -15.78 -1.40
CA LEU A 117 -10.04 -14.33 -1.25
C LEU A 117 -11.37 -13.72 -1.72
N HIS A 118 -11.96 -14.24 -2.80
CA HIS A 118 -13.26 -13.76 -3.30
C HIS A 118 -14.37 -14.00 -2.29
N GLU A 119 -14.40 -15.16 -1.64
CA GLU A 119 -15.39 -15.50 -0.62
C GLU A 119 -15.22 -14.67 0.66
N SER A 120 -13.98 -14.28 0.96
CA SER A 120 -13.62 -13.50 2.13
C SER A 120 -13.58 -11.99 1.88
N LEU A 121 -14.00 -11.52 0.69
CA LEU A 121 -13.79 -10.15 0.24
C LEU A 121 -14.34 -9.10 1.22
N ASP A 122 -15.58 -9.26 1.67
CA ASP A 122 -16.22 -8.30 2.57
C ASP A 122 -15.52 -8.22 3.93
N SER A 123 -15.12 -9.36 4.49
CA SER A 123 -14.39 -9.40 5.77
C SER A 123 -13.00 -8.80 5.65
N GLU A 124 -12.31 -9.06 4.55
CA GLU A 124 -11.00 -8.49 4.28
C GLU A 124 -11.07 -6.97 4.01
N MET A 125 -12.05 -6.51 3.25
CA MET A 125 -12.28 -5.07 3.07
C MET A 125 -12.47 -4.36 4.41
N LEU A 126 -13.30 -4.91 5.31
CA LEU A 126 -13.50 -4.35 6.64
C LEU A 126 -12.21 -4.37 7.47
N ARG A 127 -11.42 -5.44 7.39
CA ARG A 127 -10.12 -5.53 8.06
C ARG A 127 -9.16 -4.45 7.55
N LEU A 128 -9.05 -4.31 6.24
CA LEU A 128 -8.18 -3.33 5.59
C LEU A 128 -8.57 -1.89 5.95
N LEU A 129 -9.87 -1.59 5.98
CA LEU A 129 -10.38 -0.27 6.34
C LEU A 129 -10.16 0.08 7.82
N LYS A 130 -10.19 -0.92 8.72
CA LYS A 130 -9.90 -0.73 10.16
C LYS A 130 -8.42 -0.55 10.46
N ASP A 131 -7.53 -1.03 9.60
CA ASP A 131 -6.09 -0.89 9.75
C ASP A 131 -5.65 0.59 9.65
N SER A 132 -4.63 0.97 10.40
CA SER A 132 -4.09 2.34 10.39
C SER A 132 -3.58 2.79 9.02
N ARG A 133 -3.12 1.86 8.18
CA ARG A 133 -2.65 2.12 6.81
C ARG A 133 -3.74 2.67 5.89
N SER A 134 -5.02 2.40 6.18
CA SER A 134 -6.17 2.93 5.42
C SER A 134 -6.27 4.46 5.48
N TRP A 135 -5.59 5.11 6.43
CA TRP A 135 -5.49 6.56 6.49
C TRP A 135 -4.91 7.15 5.19
N ARG A 136 -4.00 6.43 4.53
CA ARG A 136 -3.42 6.87 3.25
C ARG A 136 -4.50 6.99 2.17
N PHE A 137 -5.35 5.97 2.03
CA PHE A 137 -6.49 6.01 1.10
C PHE A 137 -7.40 7.20 1.38
N VAL A 138 -7.85 7.33 2.64
CA VAL A 138 -8.80 8.38 3.03
C VAL A 138 -8.23 9.76 2.73
N ARG A 139 -6.96 9.99 3.06
CA ARG A 139 -6.28 11.27 2.86
C ARG A 139 -6.10 11.60 1.38
N GLU A 140 -5.61 10.65 0.59
CA GLU A 140 -5.38 10.86 -0.85
C GLU A 140 -6.70 11.03 -1.60
N PHE A 141 -7.69 10.19 -1.32
CA PHE A 141 -9.02 10.31 -1.91
C PHE A 141 -9.64 11.67 -1.61
N THR A 142 -9.65 12.08 -0.35
CA THR A 142 -10.25 13.35 0.07
C THR A 142 -9.50 14.53 -0.54
N SER A 143 -8.17 14.47 -0.58
CA SER A 143 -7.33 15.52 -1.16
C SER A 143 -7.62 15.72 -2.65
N GLN A 144 -7.72 14.64 -3.40
CA GLN A 144 -8.01 14.69 -4.83
C GLN A 144 -9.46 15.09 -5.11
N TRP A 145 -10.41 14.47 -4.41
CA TRP A 145 -11.84 14.75 -4.60
C TRP A 145 -12.20 16.21 -4.32
N LEU A 146 -11.66 16.78 -3.23
CA LEU A 146 -11.93 18.17 -2.82
C LEU A 146 -10.88 19.16 -3.32
N SER A 147 -9.87 18.72 -4.10
CA SER A 147 -8.76 19.56 -4.59
C SER A 147 -8.06 20.33 -3.45
N LEU A 148 -7.79 19.64 -2.32
CA LEU A 148 -7.28 20.30 -1.11
C LEU A 148 -5.86 20.88 -1.26
N GLU A 149 -5.11 20.48 -2.28
CA GLU A 149 -3.83 21.10 -2.63
C GLU A 149 -3.98 22.58 -2.99
N LYS A 150 -5.13 22.97 -3.56
CA LYS A 150 -5.43 24.39 -3.86
C LYS A 150 -5.59 25.22 -2.61
N PHE A 151 -6.02 24.60 -1.51
CA PHE A 151 -6.15 25.27 -0.22
C PHE A 151 -4.80 25.73 0.36
N ASP A 152 -3.71 25.02 0.05
CA ASP A 152 -2.36 25.34 0.53
C ASP A 152 -1.82 26.63 -0.10
N VAL A 153 -2.16 26.89 -1.38
CA VAL A 153 -1.70 28.05 -2.14
C VAL A 153 -2.68 29.22 -2.16
N LEU A 154 -3.86 29.03 -1.53
CA LEU A 154 -4.88 30.07 -1.47
C LEU A 154 -4.36 31.29 -0.68
N GLU A 155 -4.34 32.46 -1.33
CA GLU A 155 -4.06 33.72 -0.65
C GLU A 155 -5.29 34.16 0.14
N VAL A 156 -5.08 34.41 1.42
CA VAL A 156 -6.14 34.80 2.35
C VAL A 156 -5.86 36.17 2.94
N ASP A 157 -6.86 37.04 2.92
CA ASP A 157 -6.80 38.33 3.59
C ASP A 157 -6.72 38.13 5.12
N ARG A 158 -5.54 38.37 5.67
CA ARG A 158 -5.28 38.23 7.11
C ARG A 158 -6.10 39.20 7.99
N LYS A 159 -6.56 40.31 7.43
CA LYS A 159 -7.43 41.26 8.17
C LYS A 159 -8.83 40.67 8.35
N ARG A 160 -9.35 39.96 7.34
CA ARG A 160 -10.67 39.30 7.39
C ARG A 160 -10.63 37.97 8.15
N PHE A 161 -9.50 37.24 8.06
CA PHE A 161 -9.32 35.91 8.66
C PHE A 161 -8.09 35.86 9.58
N PRO A 162 -8.05 36.68 10.66
CA PRO A 162 -6.85 36.81 11.52
C PRO A 162 -6.51 35.51 12.27
N ARG A 163 -7.49 34.62 12.44
CA ARG A 163 -7.32 33.31 13.13
C ARG A 163 -6.87 32.18 12.20
N LEU A 164 -6.83 32.42 10.89
CA LEU A 164 -6.35 31.42 9.93
C LEU A 164 -4.83 31.47 9.85
N THR A 165 -4.20 30.96 10.89
CA THR A 165 -2.74 30.80 10.96
C THR A 165 -2.29 29.65 10.04
N ARG A 166 -0.98 29.46 9.90
CA ARG A 166 -0.43 28.32 9.15
C ARG A 166 -0.85 26.98 9.79
N ASP A 167 -0.79 26.88 11.11
CA ASP A 167 -1.18 25.69 11.85
C ASP A 167 -2.68 25.40 11.69
N THR A 168 -3.54 26.41 11.89
CA THR A 168 -4.99 26.28 11.67
C THR A 168 -5.31 25.82 10.26
N ARG A 169 -4.62 26.35 9.25
CA ARG A 169 -4.80 25.95 7.84
C ARG A 169 -4.47 24.47 7.64
N THR A 170 -3.36 24.00 8.21
CA THR A 170 -2.96 22.58 8.14
C THR A 170 -4.03 21.68 8.77
N GLN A 171 -4.57 22.06 9.93
CA GLN A 171 -5.60 21.26 10.60
C GLN A 171 -6.95 21.28 9.87
N LEU A 172 -7.35 22.41 9.32
CA LEU A 172 -8.56 22.53 8.48
C LEU A 172 -8.45 21.70 7.20
N ARG A 173 -7.26 21.59 6.61
CA ARG A 173 -7.01 20.73 5.45
C ARG A 173 -7.20 19.25 5.78
N GLU A 174 -6.84 18.83 6.98
CA GLU A 174 -6.99 17.44 7.44
C GLU A 174 -8.42 17.09 7.91
N GLU A 175 -9.26 18.08 8.21
CA GLU A 175 -10.61 17.89 8.73
C GLU A 175 -11.48 17.00 7.84
N PRO A 176 -11.61 17.23 6.52
CA PRO A 176 -12.45 16.40 5.66
C PRO A 176 -11.97 14.93 5.61
N ALA A 177 -10.66 14.70 5.67
CA ALA A 177 -10.11 13.36 5.71
C ALA A 177 -10.43 12.65 7.04
N ARG A 178 -10.35 13.36 8.16
CA ARG A 178 -10.73 12.82 9.48
C ARG A 178 -12.23 12.52 9.52
N PHE A 179 -13.06 13.39 8.96
CA PHE A 179 -14.50 13.18 8.86
C PHE A 179 -14.83 11.93 8.04
N LEU A 180 -14.27 11.78 6.84
CA LEU A 180 -14.47 10.60 6.00
C LEU A 180 -13.96 9.32 6.70
N ARG A 181 -12.79 9.38 7.36
CA ARG A 181 -12.27 8.26 8.14
C ARG A 181 -13.24 7.82 9.23
N HIS A 182 -13.84 8.77 9.94
CA HIS A 182 -14.85 8.48 10.96
C HIS A 182 -16.06 7.78 10.35
N LEU A 183 -16.60 8.30 9.24
CA LEU A 183 -17.72 7.66 8.54
C LEU A 183 -17.42 6.21 8.15
N VAL A 184 -16.24 5.97 7.60
CA VAL A 184 -15.80 4.63 7.16
C VAL A 184 -15.61 3.69 8.34
N ARG A 185 -14.96 4.12 9.41
CA ARG A 185 -14.67 3.28 10.58
C ARG A 185 -15.91 2.88 11.36
N GLU A 186 -16.84 3.83 11.52
CA GLU A 186 -18.09 3.63 12.23
C GLU A 186 -19.23 3.14 11.34
N ASN A 187 -18.91 2.85 10.05
CA ASN A 187 -19.88 2.40 9.04
C ASN A 187 -21.12 3.30 8.96
N LEU A 188 -20.91 4.62 9.01
CA LEU A 188 -21.98 5.61 8.94
C LEU A 188 -22.39 5.88 7.49
N SER A 189 -23.63 6.37 7.33
CA SER A 189 -24.16 6.70 6.01
C SER A 189 -23.33 7.78 5.30
N LEU A 190 -22.98 7.56 4.05
CA LEU A 190 -22.29 8.56 3.20
C LEU A 190 -23.15 9.82 2.94
N ARG A 191 -24.43 9.81 3.26
CA ARG A 191 -25.27 11.01 3.25
C ARG A 191 -24.72 12.11 4.18
N ASN A 192 -23.97 11.72 5.23
CA ASN A 192 -23.28 12.66 6.11
C ASN A 192 -22.24 13.51 5.40
N LEU A 193 -21.73 13.12 4.23
CA LEU A 193 -20.84 13.94 3.40
C LEU A 193 -21.55 15.17 2.82
N VAL A 194 -22.87 15.10 2.65
CA VAL A 194 -23.69 16.21 2.12
C VAL A 194 -24.39 16.97 3.25
N ARG A 195 -24.91 16.25 4.23
CA ARG A 195 -25.58 16.81 5.40
C ARG A 195 -25.29 15.98 6.62
N SER A 196 -24.60 16.56 7.59
CA SER A 196 -24.27 15.94 8.87
C SER A 196 -24.73 16.82 10.03
N GLU A 197 -25.15 16.20 11.11
CA GLU A 197 -25.50 16.87 12.39
C GLU A 197 -24.30 16.86 13.35
N PHE A 198 -23.15 16.34 12.94
CA PHE A 198 -21.92 16.32 13.71
C PHE A 198 -20.73 16.69 12.83
N ILE A 199 -19.64 17.08 13.46
CA ILE A 199 -18.33 17.31 12.84
C ILE A 199 -17.26 16.50 13.57
N VAL A 200 -16.15 16.22 12.89
CA VAL A 200 -14.97 15.60 13.48
C VAL A 200 -13.86 16.64 13.48
N ALA A 201 -13.62 17.23 14.64
CA ALA A 201 -12.68 18.33 14.78
C ALA A 201 -11.70 18.06 15.92
N ASN A 202 -10.44 18.46 15.74
CA ASN A 202 -9.51 18.58 16.87
C ASN A 202 -9.65 19.94 17.55
N GLU A 203 -8.91 20.15 18.64
CA GLU A 203 -8.95 21.39 19.42
C GLU A 203 -8.69 22.66 18.60
N VAL A 204 -7.75 22.60 17.64
CA VAL A 204 -7.40 23.73 16.78
C VAL A 204 -8.57 24.12 15.87
N VAL A 205 -9.19 23.12 15.21
CA VAL A 205 -10.33 23.31 14.32
C VAL A 205 -11.56 23.75 15.13
N ALA A 206 -11.82 23.11 16.26
CA ALA A 206 -12.90 23.46 17.17
C ALA A 206 -12.77 24.92 17.66
N SER A 207 -11.58 25.32 18.08
CA SER A 207 -11.29 26.70 18.46
C SER A 207 -11.48 27.67 17.30
N TYR A 208 -11.06 27.31 16.09
CA TYR A 208 -11.26 28.15 14.90
C TYR A 208 -12.74 28.40 14.62
N TYR A 209 -13.58 27.37 14.69
CA TYR A 209 -15.02 27.46 14.50
C TYR A 209 -15.77 28.05 15.72
N LYS A 210 -15.08 28.31 16.83
CA LYS A 210 -15.68 28.79 18.09
C LYS A 210 -16.75 27.85 18.64
N LEU A 211 -16.50 26.55 18.54
CA LEU A 211 -17.41 25.57 19.09
C LEU A 211 -17.18 25.46 20.60
N ALA A 212 -18.24 25.74 21.38
CA ALA A 212 -18.28 25.49 22.81
C ALA A 212 -18.91 24.11 23.07
N ASP A 213 -18.53 23.45 24.15
CA ASP A 213 -19.11 22.16 24.61
C ASP A 213 -19.00 20.99 23.64
N LEU A 214 -17.80 20.73 23.15
CA LEU A 214 -17.55 19.55 22.33
C LEU A 214 -17.26 18.32 23.20
N SER A 215 -18.06 17.28 23.01
CA SER A 215 -17.59 15.93 23.23
C SER A 215 -16.52 15.64 22.18
N LEU A 216 -15.26 15.96 22.50
CA LEU A 216 -14.13 15.75 21.59
C LEU A 216 -13.97 14.26 21.37
N ILE A 217 -14.31 13.79 20.19
CA ILE A 217 -13.80 12.50 19.70
C ILE A 217 -12.32 12.72 19.43
N HIS A 218 -11.48 12.41 20.43
CA HIS A 218 -10.05 12.38 20.23
C HIS A 218 -9.73 11.27 19.22
N ILE A 219 -9.29 11.65 18.03
CA ILE A 219 -8.77 10.77 17.00
C ILE A 219 -7.27 11.01 16.84
#